data_f4f4c5a11df428eb652d0c561c7f2de7
#
_entry.id   f4f4c5a11df428eb652d0c561c7f2de7
#
_cell.length_a   1.000
_cell.length_b   1.000
_cell.length_c   1.000
_cell.angle_alpha   90.00
_cell.angle_beta   90.00
_cell.angle_gamma   90.00
#
_symmetry.space_group_name_H-M   'P 1'
#
loop_
_entity.id
_entity.type
_entity.pdbx_description
1 polymer ?
#
loop_
_entity_poly.entity_id
_entity_poly.type
_entity_poly.pdbx_seq_one_letter_code
_entity_poly.pdbx_strand_id
1 'polypeptide(L)'
;KVGVIGAGTMGGGISMNFLAKGIPVTIVEMVQENLDRGVGVIRKNYEASAAKGRFTTEQVEGMMALLTPSLSLDSLADCDLVIEAVYENMDVKKEVFGKLDAICKPGAILASNTSYLNVDEIAASTARPQDVVGMHFFSPANVMKLLEVVRGEKTAPDVLATAMAVGKKIGKVAVV
;
A
#
# COMPACT_ATOMS: atom_id res chain seq x y z
N LYS A 1 -10.27 -4.64 2.35
CA LYS A 1 -9.39 -3.92 3.26
C LYS A 1 -7.95 -3.96 2.77
N VAL A 2 -7.27 -2.84 2.85
CA VAL A 2 -5.90 -2.69 2.36
C VAL A 2 -4.97 -2.39 3.54
N GLY A 3 -3.80 -3.03 3.53
CA GLY A 3 -2.71 -2.72 4.44
C GLY A 3 -1.60 -2.00 3.69
N VAL A 4 -0.98 -1.03 4.33
CA VAL A 4 0.21 -0.34 3.81
C VAL A 4 1.29 -0.37 4.87
N ILE A 5 2.47 -0.82 4.50
CA ILE A 5 3.62 -0.89 5.39
C ILE A 5 4.57 0.25 5.05
N GLY A 6 4.82 1.09 6.03
CA GLY A 6 5.60 2.32 5.89
C GLY A 6 4.71 3.55 5.92
N ALA A 7 5.03 4.49 6.79
CA ALA A 7 4.30 5.76 6.95
C ALA A 7 5.10 6.96 6.43
N GLY A 8 6.06 6.71 5.56
CA GLY A 8 6.81 7.75 4.88
C GLY A 8 6.02 8.37 3.73
N THR A 9 6.71 9.12 2.88
CA THR A 9 6.11 9.83 1.75
C THR A 9 5.32 8.90 0.81
N MET A 10 5.91 7.76 0.44
CA MET A 10 5.24 6.82 -0.47
C MET A 10 4.08 6.10 0.21
N GLY A 11 4.30 5.52 1.39
CA GLY A 11 3.24 4.80 2.12
C GLY A 11 2.05 5.70 2.47
N GLY A 12 2.32 6.93 2.88
CA GLY A 12 1.27 7.93 3.12
C GLY A 12 0.48 8.27 1.87
N GLY A 13 1.17 8.57 0.77
CA GLY A 13 0.52 8.88 -0.50
C GLY A 13 -0.29 7.71 -1.08
N ILE A 14 0.24 6.48 -0.98
CA ILE A 14 -0.48 5.27 -1.40
C ILE A 14 -1.75 5.11 -0.58
N SER A 15 -1.67 5.26 0.75
CA SER A 15 -2.84 5.18 1.63
C SER A 15 -3.92 6.18 1.25
N MET A 16 -3.55 7.40 0.90
CA MET A 16 -4.50 8.46 0.49
C MET A 16 -5.32 8.05 -0.73
N ASN A 17 -4.73 7.34 -1.69
CA ASN A 17 -5.45 6.87 -2.88
C ASN A 17 -6.64 5.98 -2.52
N PHE A 18 -6.45 5.08 -1.57
CA PHE A 18 -7.50 4.16 -1.13
C PHE A 18 -8.54 4.86 -0.26
N LEU A 19 -8.10 5.69 0.68
CA LEU A 19 -9.00 6.43 1.57
C LEU A 19 -9.95 7.33 0.79
N ALA A 20 -9.45 7.99 -0.27
CA ALA A 20 -10.25 8.87 -1.13
C ALA A 20 -11.35 8.11 -1.88
N LYS A 21 -11.25 6.79 -2.03
CA LYS A 21 -12.25 5.94 -2.66
C LYS A 21 -13.09 5.16 -1.65
N GLY A 22 -13.02 5.53 -0.37
CA GLY A 22 -13.81 4.90 0.68
C GLY A 22 -13.33 3.52 1.09
N ILE A 23 -12.08 3.18 0.80
CA ILE A 23 -11.49 1.88 1.12
C ILE A 23 -10.71 1.98 2.43
N PRO A 24 -11.05 1.18 3.46
CA PRO A 24 -10.33 1.18 4.72
C PRO A 24 -8.86 0.77 4.56
N VAL A 25 -7.97 1.49 5.22
CA VAL A 25 -6.52 1.25 5.21
C VAL A 25 -6.02 1.08 6.64
N THR A 26 -5.23 0.03 6.85
CA THR A 26 -4.38 -0.11 8.04
C THR A 26 -2.96 0.26 7.64
N ILE A 27 -2.42 1.31 8.22
CA ILE A 27 -1.05 1.74 7.97
C ILE A 27 -0.15 1.30 9.13
N VAL A 28 0.92 0.59 8.81
CA VAL A 28 1.85 0.03 9.80
C VAL A 28 3.21 0.73 9.70
N GLU A 29 3.73 1.14 10.84
CA GLU A 29 5.07 1.67 10.97
C GLU A 29 5.68 1.14 12.27
N MET A 30 6.99 0.94 12.31
CA MET A 30 7.64 0.32 13.47
C MET A 30 7.96 1.32 14.58
N VAL A 31 8.01 2.61 14.27
CA VAL A 31 8.35 3.68 15.22
C VAL A 31 7.14 4.61 15.38
N GLN A 32 6.69 4.80 16.64
CA GLN A 32 5.50 5.62 16.94
C GLN A 32 5.61 7.04 16.39
N GLU A 33 6.76 7.67 16.53
CA GLU A 33 6.98 9.03 16.04
C GLU A 33 6.80 9.12 14.51
N ASN A 34 7.31 8.13 13.78
CA ASN A 34 7.17 8.07 12.33
C ASN A 34 5.72 7.81 11.92
N LEU A 35 5.02 6.97 12.67
CA LEU A 35 3.59 6.69 12.45
C LEU A 35 2.77 7.97 12.65
N ASP A 36 2.97 8.67 13.75
CA ASP A 36 2.24 9.90 14.06
C ASP A 36 2.50 10.98 13.02
N ARG A 37 3.74 11.12 12.60
CA ARG A 37 4.13 12.06 11.55
C ARG A 37 3.44 11.72 10.22
N GLY A 38 3.46 10.46 9.83
CA GLY A 38 2.84 10.00 8.59
C GLY A 38 1.33 10.22 8.57
N VAL A 39 0.64 9.89 9.64
CA VAL A 39 -0.81 10.13 9.80
C VAL A 39 -1.11 11.62 9.78
N GLY A 40 -0.29 12.43 10.44
CA GLY A 40 -0.42 13.89 10.45
C GLY A 40 -0.26 14.51 9.05
N VAL A 41 0.67 14.00 8.25
CA VAL A 41 0.87 14.46 6.86
C VAL A 41 -0.35 14.12 6.00
N ILE A 42 -0.93 12.92 6.15
CA ILE A 42 -2.14 12.53 5.42
C ILE A 42 -3.28 13.50 5.75
N ARG A 43 -3.53 13.76 7.03
CA ARG A 43 -4.57 14.71 7.46
C ARG A 43 -4.32 16.08 6.89
N LYS A 44 -3.11 16.58 7.00
CA LYS A 44 -2.72 17.90 6.52
C LYS A 44 -2.93 18.05 5.01
N ASN A 45 -2.60 17.04 4.24
CA ASN A 45 -2.80 17.04 2.79
C ASN A 45 -4.29 17.09 2.43
N TYR A 46 -5.13 16.31 3.12
CA TYR A 46 -6.57 16.34 2.89
C TYR A 46 -7.19 17.68 3.32
N GLU A 47 -6.76 18.24 4.44
CA GLU A 47 -7.22 19.56 4.90
C GLU A 47 -6.83 20.66 3.91
N ALA A 48 -5.62 20.59 3.35
CA ALA A 48 -5.20 21.54 2.30
C ALA A 48 -6.06 21.40 1.04
N SER A 49 -6.43 20.19 0.66
CA SER A 49 -7.35 19.96 -0.46
C SER A 49 -8.75 20.47 -0.17
N ALA A 50 -9.22 20.32 1.08
CA ALA A 50 -10.51 20.87 1.52
C ALA A 50 -10.52 22.41 1.45
N ALA A 51 -9.42 23.05 1.84
CA ALA A 51 -9.26 24.50 1.74
C ALA A 51 -9.34 25.00 0.30
N LYS A 52 -8.98 24.16 -0.68
CA LYS A 52 -9.09 24.43 -2.12
C LYS A 52 -10.44 24.02 -2.71
N GLY A 53 -11.38 23.57 -1.89
CA GLY A 53 -12.72 23.18 -2.33
C GLY A 53 -12.83 21.78 -2.95
N ARG A 54 -11.78 20.96 -2.89
CA ARG A 54 -11.78 19.59 -3.46
C ARG A 54 -12.55 18.61 -2.59
N PHE A 55 -12.53 18.80 -1.29
CA PHE A 55 -13.25 18.01 -0.31
C PHE A 55 -13.95 18.92 0.68
N THR A 56 -15.03 18.43 1.29
CA THR A 56 -15.63 19.08 2.46
C THR A 56 -14.87 18.63 3.72
N THR A 57 -15.00 19.39 4.80
CA THR A 57 -14.44 19.00 6.11
C THR A 57 -14.99 17.63 6.55
N GLU A 58 -16.27 17.37 6.30
CA GLU A 58 -16.92 16.10 6.60
C GLU A 58 -16.32 14.94 5.82
N GLN A 59 -15.99 15.16 4.53
CA GLN A 59 -15.32 14.16 3.71
C GLN A 59 -13.92 13.84 4.25
N VAL A 60 -13.18 14.86 4.69
CA VAL A 60 -11.85 14.66 5.30
C VAL A 60 -11.96 13.82 6.56
N GLU A 61 -12.91 14.13 7.45
CA GLU A 61 -13.11 13.34 8.67
C GLU A 61 -13.53 11.90 8.35
N GLY A 62 -14.36 11.69 7.34
CA GLY A 62 -14.77 10.38 6.86
C GLY A 62 -13.59 9.56 6.34
N MET A 63 -12.70 10.16 5.56
CA MET A 63 -11.49 9.50 5.06
C MET A 63 -10.53 9.15 6.21
N MET A 64 -10.31 10.07 7.13
CA MET A 64 -9.45 9.81 8.29
C MET A 64 -10.00 8.72 9.20
N ALA A 65 -11.32 8.60 9.32
CA ALA A 65 -11.97 7.53 10.09
C ALA A 65 -11.73 6.14 9.48
N LEU A 66 -11.42 6.04 8.19
CA LEU A 66 -11.09 4.78 7.52
C LEU A 66 -9.63 4.37 7.69
N LEU A 67 -8.79 5.24 8.23
CA LEU A 67 -7.37 4.97 8.46
C LEU A 67 -7.15 4.44 9.87
N THR A 68 -6.56 3.25 9.96
CA THR A 68 -6.18 2.63 11.24
C THR A 68 -4.66 2.59 11.34
N PRO A 69 -4.04 3.41 12.18
CA PRO A 69 -2.60 3.33 12.44
C PRO A 69 -2.28 2.12 13.33
N SER A 70 -1.14 1.48 13.07
CA SER A 70 -0.69 0.34 13.88
C SER A 70 0.84 0.28 13.94
N LEU A 71 1.35 -0.24 15.04
CA LEU A 71 2.78 -0.55 15.23
C LEU A 71 3.09 -2.04 14.99
N SER A 72 2.07 -2.85 14.69
CA SER A 72 2.22 -4.30 14.54
C SER A 72 1.78 -4.78 13.17
N LEU A 73 2.60 -5.62 12.54
CA LEU A 73 2.23 -6.31 11.30
C LEU A 73 1.05 -7.27 11.51
N ASP A 74 0.81 -7.74 12.72
CA ASP A 74 -0.31 -8.64 13.04
C ASP A 74 -1.67 -8.01 12.72
N SER A 75 -1.77 -6.68 12.74
CA SER A 75 -2.97 -5.95 12.36
C SER A 75 -3.36 -6.10 10.88
N LEU A 76 -2.48 -6.67 10.06
CA LEU A 76 -2.70 -6.90 8.63
C LEU A 76 -3.32 -8.28 8.32
N ALA A 77 -3.59 -9.09 9.34
CA ALA A 77 -4.05 -10.46 9.16
C ALA A 77 -5.36 -10.59 8.36
N ASP A 78 -6.23 -9.61 8.41
CA ASP A 78 -7.53 -9.60 7.73
C ASP A 78 -7.53 -8.80 6.41
N CYS A 79 -6.38 -8.27 5.99
CA CYS A 79 -6.28 -7.51 4.75
C CYS A 79 -6.39 -8.41 3.51
N ASP A 80 -7.00 -7.88 2.46
CA ASP A 80 -7.11 -8.53 1.16
C ASP A 80 -5.91 -8.22 0.26
N LEU A 81 -5.33 -7.06 0.46
CA LEU A 81 -4.15 -6.55 -0.26
C LEU A 81 -3.25 -5.83 0.73
N VAL A 82 -1.98 -6.17 0.71
CA VAL A 82 -0.95 -5.45 1.49
C VAL A 82 0.09 -4.90 0.53
N ILE A 83 0.36 -3.60 0.63
CA ILE A 83 1.37 -2.91 -0.19
C ILE A 83 2.53 -2.52 0.72
N GLU A 84 3.69 -3.07 0.46
CA GLU A 84 4.90 -2.75 1.18
C GLU A 84 5.59 -1.54 0.53
N ALA A 85 5.85 -0.52 1.33
CA ALA A 85 6.52 0.72 0.92
C ALA A 85 7.62 1.10 1.93
N VAL A 86 8.37 0.10 2.37
CA VAL A 86 9.51 0.29 3.27
C VAL A 86 10.77 0.65 2.49
N TYR A 87 11.86 0.89 3.22
CA TYR A 87 13.16 1.23 2.65
C TYR A 87 13.58 0.26 1.54
N GLU A 88 14.14 0.82 0.45
CA GLU A 88 14.51 0.07 -0.75
C GLU A 88 15.78 -0.77 -0.52
N ASN A 89 15.62 -1.84 0.24
CA ASN A 89 16.67 -2.79 0.59
C ASN A 89 16.10 -4.21 0.50
N MET A 90 16.75 -5.08 -0.27
CA MET A 90 16.26 -6.43 -0.53
C MET A 90 16.12 -7.26 0.75
N ASP A 91 17.08 -7.20 1.66
CA ASP A 91 17.05 -7.98 2.90
C ASP A 91 15.89 -7.56 3.80
N VAL A 92 15.63 -6.24 3.90
CA VAL A 92 14.50 -5.71 4.66
C VAL A 92 13.18 -6.17 4.05
N LYS A 93 13.05 -6.11 2.74
CA LYS A 93 11.83 -6.54 2.03
C LYS A 93 11.59 -8.04 2.18
N LYS A 94 12.62 -8.87 2.08
CA LYS A 94 12.52 -10.32 2.30
C LYS A 94 12.07 -10.63 3.73
N GLU A 95 12.59 -9.93 4.71
CA GLU A 95 12.18 -10.10 6.10
C GLU A 95 10.71 -9.74 6.30
N VAL A 96 10.28 -8.60 5.76
CA VAL A 96 8.88 -8.15 5.84
C VAL A 96 7.96 -9.15 5.15
N PHE A 97 8.28 -9.58 3.93
CA PHE A 97 7.45 -10.53 3.19
C PHE A 97 7.39 -11.91 3.87
N GLY A 98 8.48 -12.36 4.49
CA GLY A 98 8.47 -13.59 5.30
C GLY A 98 7.49 -13.49 6.47
N LYS A 99 7.45 -12.35 7.15
CA LYS A 99 6.49 -12.09 8.23
C LYS A 99 5.06 -12.01 7.71
N LEU A 100 4.84 -11.32 6.58
CA LEU A 100 3.52 -11.22 5.95
C LEU A 100 2.97 -12.58 5.54
N ASP A 101 3.84 -13.44 5.03
CA ASP A 101 3.46 -14.81 4.66
C ASP A 101 2.88 -15.59 5.84
N ALA A 102 3.43 -15.40 7.03
CA ALA A 102 2.95 -16.03 8.25
C ALA A 102 1.67 -15.39 8.81
N ILE A 103 1.48 -14.08 8.60
CA ILE A 103 0.41 -13.27 9.22
C ILE A 103 -0.82 -13.18 8.33
N CYS A 104 -0.64 -12.91 7.04
CA CYS A 104 -1.74 -12.63 6.13
C CYS A 104 -2.57 -13.88 5.83
N LYS A 105 -3.88 -13.68 5.66
CA LYS A 105 -4.80 -14.76 5.33
C LYS A 105 -4.46 -15.39 3.97
N PRO A 106 -4.85 -16.65 3.74
CA PRO A 106 -4.73 -17.26 2.41
C PRO A 106 -5.47 -16.44 1.36
N GLY A 107 -4.85 -16.28 0.20
CA GLY A 107 -5.43 -15.51 -0.91
C GLY A 107 -5.20 -14.00 -0.84
N ALA A 108 -4.63 -13.48 0.24
CA ALA A 108 -4.23 -12.09 0.30
C ALA A 108 -3.13 -11.81 -0.72
N ILE A 109 -3.24 -10.69 -1.42
CA ILE A 109 -2.22 -10.25 -2.37
C ILE A 109 -1.16 -9.46 -1.63
N LEU A 110 0.09 -9.83 -1.81
CA LEU A 110 1.25 -9.17 -1.23
C LEU A 110 1.99 -8.41 -2.32
N ALA A 111 1.95 -7.08 -2.25
CA ALA A 111 2.53 -6.21 -3.26
C ALA A 111 3.73 -5.44 -2.71
N SER A 112 4.75 -5.23 -3.54
CA SER A 112 5.88 -4.37 -3.24
C SER A 112 5.88 -3.11 -4.11
N ASN A 113 6.11 -1.96 -3.49
CA ASN A 113 6.29 -0.68 -4.20
C ASN A 113 7.73 -0.50 -4.70
N THR A 114 8.49 -1.56 -4.81
CA THR A 114 9.89 -1.46 -5.29
C THR A 114 9.94 -0.88 -6.70
N SER A 115 10.95 -0.04 -6.95
CA SER A 115 11.17 0.56 -8.27
C SER A 115 12.17 -0.23 -9.13
N TYR A 116 13.06 -0.99 -8.51
CA TYR A 116 14.12 -1.68 -9.26
C TYR A 116 14.54 -3.05 -8.68
N LEU A 117 14.12 -3.40 -7.47
CA LEU A 117 14.48 -4.69 -6.88
C LEU A 117 13.69 -5.82 -7.55
N ASN A 118 14.31 -6.99 -7.61
CA ASN A 118 13.72 -8.14 -8.26
C ASN A 118 12.52 -8.69 -7.49
N VAL A 119 11.33 -8.58 -8.08
CA VAL A 119 10.09 -9.06 -7.48
C VAL A 119 10.13 -10.58 -7.26
N ASP A 120 10.79 -11.33 -8.13
CA ASP A 120 10.91 -12.80 -7.98
C ASP A 120 11.72 -13.18 -6.75
N GLU A 121 12.77 -12.42 -6.42
CA GLU A 121 13.53 -12.65 -5.19
C GLU A 121 12.68 -12.34 -3.95
N ILE A 122 11.88 -11.29 -3.99
CA ILE A 122 10.96 -10.97 -2.90
C ILE A 122 9.93 -12.10 -2.75
N ALA A 123 9.35 -12.55 -3.85
CA ALA A 123 8.38 -13.63 -3.86
C ALA A 123 8.95 -14.94 -3.31
N ALA A 124 10.22 -15.23 -3.59
CA ALA A 124 10.90 -16.42 -3.12
C ALA A 124 11.08 -16.48 -1.59
N SER A 125 10.93 -15.35 -0.89
CA SER A 125 10.95 -15.29 0.57
C SER A 125 9.63 -15.75 1.21
N THR A 126 8.62 -16.07 0.39
CA THR A 126 7.30 -16.50 0.84
C THR A 126 6.98 -17.89 0.33
N ALA A 127 6.03 -18.58 0.98
CA ALA A 127 5.47 -19.84 0.50
C ALA A 127 4.33 -19.65 -0.51
N ARG A 128 4.02 -18.37 -0.86
CA ARG A 128 2.94 -18.00 -1.79
C ARG A 128 3.42 -17.06 -2.90
N PRO A 129 4.46 -17.45 -3.68
CA PRO A 129 5.01 -16.58 -4.72
C PRO A 129 3.98 -16.20 -5.80
N GLN A 130 2.93 -16.99 -5.98
CA GLN A 130 1.83 -16.71 -6.90
C GLN A 130 0.96 -15.52 -6.46
N ASP A 131 0.98 -15.19 -5.17
CA ASP A 131 0.21 -14.08 -4.59
C ASP A 131 1.04 -12.79 -4.48
N VAL A 132 2.29 -12.81 -4.91
CA VAL A 132 3.21 -11.67 -4.86
C VAL A 132 3.27 -10.96 -6.20
N VAL A 133 3.19 -9.63 -6.16
CA VAL A 133 3.21 -8.77 -7.36
C VAL A 133 3.91 -7.45 -7.03
N GLY A 134 4.47 -6.79 -8.01
CA GLY A 134 4.95 -5.43 -7.89
C GLY A 134 3.83 -4.43 -8.16
N MET A 135 3.69 -3.42 -7.32
CA MET A 135 2.79 -2.27 -7.55
C MET A 135 3.59 -1.01 -7.30
N HIS A 136 4.20 -0.50 -8.35
CA HIS A 136 5.08 0.66 -8.27
C HIS A 136 4.31 1.95 -8.52
N PHE A 137 4.14 2.72 -7.46
CA PHE A 137 3.55 4.06 -7.49
C PHE A 137 4.66 5.10 -7.70
N PHE A 138 4.29 6.22 -8.28
CA PHE A 138 5.23 7.33 -8.52
C PHE A 138 5.00 8.46 -7.52
N SER A 139 6.08 9.13 -7.14
CA SER A 139 6.02 10.20 -6.13
C SER A 139 5.62 11.54 -6.75
N PRO A 140 4.70 12.28 -6.14
CA PRO A 140 3.88 11.96 -4.98
C PRO A 140 2.75 10.98 -5.34
N ALA A 141 2.64 9.88 -4.58
CA ALA A 141 1.72 8.78 -4.93
C ALA A 141 0.24 9.20 -4.95
N ASN A 142 -0.13 10.19 -4.13
CA ASN A 142 -1.50 10.71 -4.10
C ASN A 142 -1.85 11.60 -5.32
N VAL A 143 -0.86 12.00 -6.10
CA VAL A 143 -1.02 12.92 -7.25
C VAL A 143 -0.75 12.22 -8.58
N MET A 144 0.34 11.46 -8.66
CA MET A 144 0.80 10.83 -9.90
C MET A 144 -0.14 9.73 -10.35
N LYS A 145 -0.49 9.75 -11.63
CA LYS A 145 -1.53 8.85 -12.20
C LYS A 145 -1.00 7.48 -12.57
N LEU A 146 0.28 7.36 -12.91
CA LEU A 146 0.85 6.11 -13.39
C LEU A 146 1.03 5.11 -12.24
N LEU A 147 0.62 3.88 -12.47
CA LEU A 147 0.91 2.72 -11.63
C LEU A 147 1.52 1.63 -12.51
N GLU A 148 2.75 1.26 -12.24
CA GLU A 148 3.37 0.11 -12.89
C GLU A 148 3.08 -1.15 -12.08
N VAL A 149 2.41 -2.12 -12.72
CA VAL A 149 2.19 -3.44 -12.14
C VAL A 149 3.26 -4.36 -12.67
N VAL A 150 4.11 -4.86 -11.78
CA VAL A 150 5.25 -5.69 -12.16
C VAL A 150 4.91 -7.15 -11.92
N ARG A 151 4.78 -7.89 -13.01
CA ARG A 151 4.52 -9.32 -12.96
C ARG A 151 5.82 -10.07 -12.67
N GLY A 152 5.83 -10.81 -11.56
CA GLY A 152 6.87 -11.80 -11.31
C GLY A 152 6.63 -13.05 -12.15
N GLU A 153 7.64 -13.87 -12.29
CA GLU A 153 7.58 -15.11 -13.07
C GLU A 153 6.46 -16.05 -12.57
N LYS A 154 6.25 -16.07 -11.25
CA LYS A 154 5.26 -16.94 -10.60
C LYS A 154 3.96 -16.24 -10.24
N THR A 155 3.81 -14.95 -10.52
CA THR A 155 2.59 -14.20 -10.22
C THR A 155 1.41 -14.83 -10.95
N ALA A 156 0.36 -15.20 -10.22
CA ALA A 156 -0.83 -15.78 -10.80
C ALA A 156 -1.59 -14.78 -11.69
N PRO A 157 -2.21 -15.21 -12.79
CA PRO A 157 -2.95 -14.32 -13.69
C PRO A 157 -4.10 -13.56 -13.01
N ASP A 158 -4.79 -14.19 -12.06
CA ASP A 158 -5.87 -13.55 -11.31
C ASP A 158 -5.34 -12.48 -10.34
N VAL A 159 -4.16 -12.68 -9.75
CA VAL A 159 -3.48 -11.68 -8.92
C VAL A 159 -3.11 -10.46 -9.76
N LEU A 160 -2.55 -10.70 -10.94
CA LEU A 160 -2.20 -9.63 -11.87
C LEU A 160 -3.45 -8.84 -12.30
N ALA A 161 -4.52 -9.55 -12.67
CA ALA A 161 -5.77 -8.92 -13.07
C ALA A 161 -6.38 -8.10 -11.92
N THR A 162 -6.34 -8.60 -10.70
CA THR A 162 -6.83 -7.88 -9.52
C THR A 162 -6.00 -6.63 -9.25
N ALA A 163 -4.68 -6.70 -9.35
CA ALA A 163 -3.82 -5.53 -9.17
C ALA A 163 -4.14 -4.44 -10.21
N MET A 164 -4.37 -4.83 -11.46
CA MET A 164 -4.77 -3.89 -12.52
C MET A 164 -6.14 -3.26 -12.24
N ALA A 165 -7.11 -4.07 -11.80
CA ALA A 165 -8.45 -3.59 -11.45
C ALA A 165 -8.42 -2.63 -10.25
N VAL A 166 -7.61 -2.92 -9.25
CA VAL A 166 -7.40 -2.03 -8.10
C VAL A 166 -6.82 -0.70 -8.54
N GLY A 167 -5.81 -0.73 -9.41
CA GLY A 167 -5.22 0.49 -9.96
C GLY A 167 -6.27 1.38 -10.63
N LYS A 168 -7.11 0.79 -11.46
CA LYS A 168 -8.22 1.51 -12.11
C LYS A 168 -9.21 2.07 -11.09
N LYS A 169 -9.56 1.29 -10.08
CA LYS A 169 -10.52 1.68 -9.03
C LYS A 169 -10.04 2.92 -8.26
N ILE A 170 -8.76 3.03 -8.00
CA ILE A 170 -8.19 4.19 -7.28
C ILE A 170 -7.80 5.34 -8.23
N GLY A 171 -8.20 5.28 -9.49
CA GLY A 171 -8.02 6.35 -10.46
C GLY A 171 -6.65 6.41 -11.12
N LYS A 172 -5.89 5.32 -11.10
CA LYS A 172 -4.59 5.23 -11.76
C LYS A 172 -4.71 4.73 -13.20
N VAL A 173 -3.70 5.06 -13.99
CA VAL A 173 -3.44 4.42 -15.27
C VAL A 173 -2.46 3.28 -14.99
N ALA A 174 -2.98 2.05 -14.93
CA ALA A 174 -2.19 0.88 -14.61
C ALA A 174 -1.63 0.24 -15.87
N VAL A 175 -0.35 -0.07 -15.87
CA VAL A 175 0.36 -0.73 -16.98
C VAL A 175 1.18 -1.91 -16.43
N VAL A 176 1.34 -2.95 -17.24
CA VAL A 176 2.14 -4.15 -16.90
C VAL A 176 3.48 -4.10 -17.61
#